data_e90e9ce9d9f5484680a5e407d18a3c9c
#
_entry.id   e90e9ce9d9f5484680a5e407d18a3c9c
#
_cell.length_a   1.000
_cell.length_b   1.000
_cell.length_c   1.000
_cell.angle_alpha   90.00
_cell.angle_beta   90.00
_cell.angle_gamma   90.00
#
_symmetry.space_group_name_H-M   'P 1'
#
loop_
_entity.id
_entity.type
_entity.pdbx_description
1 polymer ?
#
loop_
_entity_poly.entity_id
_entity_poly.type
_entity_poly.pdbx_seq_one_letter_code
_entity_poly.pdbx_strand_id
1 'polypeptide(L)'
;MEKLPELFLSRMREMLGEEYQAFLDSYDSPRVQGLRLNDQKQDKEMLEKICRRYFHLDKVPWTENGYYYEANDRPGKHPLHEAGAYYIQEPSAMAAACLLAPKPGQRVLDLCAAPGGKSTQLAAMLQGQGVLVSNEIHPARCRILSQNVERMGIANALVTNMDSAGLSLHFPEYFHRILVDAPCSGEGMFRKDEEACGEWSPEKVVLCGRRQLEILENAAGMLRPGGLLLYSTCTFAPEENEKTVEQFLQAHPEFSVEKT
;
A
#
# COMPACT_ATOMS: atom_id res chain seq x y z
N MET A 1 25.04 -7.40 -3.80
CA MET A 1 23.85 -7.71 -2.97
C MET A 1 24.31 -8.12 -1.60
N GLU A 2 23.82 -7.51 -0.53
CA GLU A 2 23.96 -8.08 0.80
C GLU A 2 23.34 -9.48 0.82
N LYS A 3 23.93 -10.35 1.63
CA LYS A 3 23.50 -11.75 1.71
C LYS A 3 22.13 -11.81 2.41
N LEU A 4 21.11 -12.30 1.73
CA LEU A 4 19.79 -12.53 2.34
C LEU A 4 19.93 -13.37 3.63
N PRO A 5 19.11 -13.11 4.66
CA PRO A 5 19.20 -13.84 5.93
C PRO A 5 19.04 -15.35 5.74
N GLU A 6 19.91 -16.15 6.34
CA GLU A 6 19.92 -17.62 6.14
C GLU A 6 18.62 -18.29 6.58
N LEU A 7 18.03 -17.80 7.68
CA LEU A 7 16.74 -18.30 8.16
C LEU A 7 15.60 -17.95 7.19
N PHE A 8 15.63 -16.75 6.57
CA PHE A 8 14.68 -16.39 5.53
C PHE A 8 14.80 -17.33 4.33
N LEU A 9 16.02 -17.58 3.83
CA LEU A 9 16.25 -18.49 2.71
C LEU A 9 15.76 -19.91 3.01
N SER A 10 15.98 -20.40 4.25
CA SER A 10 15.47 -21.71 4.69
C SER A 10 13.94 -21.77 4.64
N ARG A 11 13.26 -20.73 5.16
CA ARG A 11 11.79 -20.62 5.12
C ARG A 11 11.26 -20.58 3.70
N MET A 12 11.87 -19.77 2.82
CA MET A 12 11.45 -19.67 1.43
C MET A 12 11.64 -20.98 0.67
N ARG A 13 12.72 -21.72 0.96
CA ARG A 13 12.93 -23.06 0.37
C ARG A 13 11.85 -24.05 0.76
N GLU A 14 11.44 -24.06 2.03
CA GLU A 14 10.37 -24.92 2.52
C GLU A 14 9.01 -24.54 1.91
N MET A 15 8.71 -23.23 1.81
CA MET A 15 7.44 -22.72 1.29
C MET A 15 7.29 -22.96 -0.20
N LEU A 16 8.34 -22.73 -0.99
CA LEU A 16 8.28 -22.67 -2.46
C LEU A 16 8.62 -24.00 -3.13
N GLY A 17 9.32 -24.92 -2.41
CA GLY A 17 9.70 -26.21 -2.97
C GLY A 17 10.43 -26.07 -4.30
N GLU A 18 9.84 -26.55 -5.39
CA GLU A 18 10.42 -26.53 -6.74
C GLU A 18 10.55 -25.10 -7.30
N GLU A 19 9.74 -24.16 -6.87
CA GLU A 19 9.77 -22.76 -7.32
C GLU A 19 10.90 -21.93 -6.64
N TYR A 20 11.58 -22.48 -5.63
CA TYR A 20 12.60 -21.76 -4.86
C TYR A 20 13.74 -21.20 -5.72
N GLN A 21 14.23 -21.95 -6.73
CA GLN A 21 15.30 -21.47 -7.60
C GLN A 21 14.84 -20.27 -8.44
N ALA A 22 13.64 -20.33 -9.02
CA ALA A 22 13.06 -19.22 -9.77
C ALA A 22 12.88 -17.97 -8.92
N PHE A 23 12.52 -18.15 -7.64
CA PHE A 23 12.45 -17.07 -6.66
C PHE A 23 13.82 -16.41 -6.45
N LEU A 24 14.89 -17.19 -6.24
CA LEU A 24 16.25 -16.65 -6.09
C LEU A 24 16.70 -15.90 -7.34
N ASP A 25 16.49 -16.46 -8.53
CA ASP A 25 16.85 -15.86 -9.81
C ASP A 25 16.14 -14.51 -10.02
N SER A 26 14.96 -14.33 -9.43
CA SER A 26 14.22 -13.06 -9.47
C SER A 26 14.95 -11.90 -8.79
N TYR A 27 15.83 -12.18 -7.83
CA TYR A 27 16.64 -11.14 -7.16
C TYR A 27 17.70 -10.53 -8.07
N ASP A 28 18.17 -11.26 -9.08
CA ASP A 28 19.14 -10.78 -10.08
C ASP A 28 18.46 -10.01 -11.24
N SER A 29 17.14 -10.08 -11.33
CA SER A 29 16.40 -9.36 -12.36
C SER A 29 16.36 -7.85 -12.07
N PRO A 30 16.31 -6.97 -13.10
CA PRO A 30 16.14 -5.53 -12.91
C PRO A 30 14.90 -5.21 -12.09
N ARG A 31 14.99 -4.18 -11.23
CA ARG A 31 13.82 -3.70 -10.46
C ARG A 31 12.80 -3.07 -11.40
N VAL A 32 11.55 -3.47 -11.23
CA VAL A 32 10.43 -2.85 -11.92
C VAL A 32 10.08 -1.54 -11.22
N GLN A 33 9.93 -0.47 -11.99
CA GLN A 33 9.61 0.86 -11.50
C GLN A 33 8.30 1.33 -12.11
N GLY A 34 7.52 2.09 -11.35
CA GLY A 34 6.24 2.59 -11.82
C GLY A 34 5.90 3.98 -11.30
N LEU A 35 5.03 4.63 -12.03
CA LEU A 35 4.39 5.87 -11.63
C LEU A 35 2.89 5.81 -11.96
N ARG A 36 2.12 6.62 -11.24
CA ARG A 36 0.68 6.73 -11.43
C ARG A 36 0.33 8.19 -11.72
N LEU A 37 -0.26 8.44 -12.88
CA LEU A 37 -0.68 9.78 -13.31
C LEU A 37 -1.76 10.34 -12.36
N ASN A 38 -1.71 11.63 -12.13
CA ASN A 38 -2.67 12.35 -11.30
C ASN A 38 -3.77 12.98 -12.15
N ASP A 39 -4.78 12.20 -12.44
CA ASP A 39 -5.96 12.58 -13.22
C ASP A 39 -6.90 13.58 -12.51
N GLN A 40 -6.66 13.87 -11.22
CA GLN A 40 -7.38 14.94 -10.51
C GLN A 40 -6.88 16.35 -10.88
N LYS A 41 -5.63 16.49 -11.30
CA LYS A 41 -5.04 17.80 -11.67
C LYS A 41 -5.23 18.17 -13.13
N GLN A 42 -5.30 17.17 -13.98
CA GLN A 42 -5.37 17.35 -15.43
C GLN A 42 -6.05 16.14 -16.06
N ASP A 43 -6.70 16.34 -17.19
CA ASP A 43 -7.19 15.26 -18.03
C ASP A 43 -6.11 14.20 -18.29
N LYS A 44 -6.47 12.94 -18.12
CA LYS A 44 -5.54 11.82 -18.14
C LYS A 44 -4.80 11.70 -19.47
N GLU A 45 -5.49 11.85 -20.60
CA GLU A 45 -4.89 11.72 -21.94
C GLU A 45 -3.89 12.85 -22.20
N MET A 46 -4.22 14.06 -21.78
CA MET A 46 -3.33 15.20 -21.89
C MET A 46 -2.08 14.98 -21.02
N LEU A 47 -2.25 14.54 -19.78
CA LEU A 47 -1.15 14.28 -18.85
C LEU A 47 -0.25 13.16 -19.34
N GLU A 48 -0.82 12.06 -19.85
CA GLU A 48 -0.08 10.97 -20.46
C GLU A 48 0.77 11.46 -21.65
N LYS A 49 0.15 12.25 -22.53
CA LYS A 49 0.84 12.85 -23.69
C LYS A 49 2.01 13.76 -23.27
N ILE A 50 1.85 14.50 -22.18
CA ILE A 50 2.93 15.34 -21.63
C ILE A 50 4.05 14.46 -21.09
N CYS A 51 3.73 13.46 -20.24
CA CYS A 51 4.72 12.60 -19.60
C CYS A 51 5.50 11.77 -20.63
N ARG A 52 4.85 11.26 -21.67
CA ARG A 52 5.52 10.51 -22.75
C ARG A 52 6.55 11.30 -23.56
N ARG A 53 6.62 12.62 -23.41
CA ARG A 53 7.70 13.43 -24.01
C ARG A 53 9.02 13.30 -23.24
N TYR A 54 8.94 12.83 -22.00
CA TYR A 54 10.07 12.77 -21.07
C TYR A 54 10.40 11.38 -20.57
N PHE A 55 9.42 10.45 -20.60
CA PHE A 55 9.51 9.12 -20.00
C PHE A 55 8.99 8.05 -20.96
N HIS A 56 9.62 6.86 -20.91
CA HIS A 56 9.13 5.66 -21.57
C HIS A 56 8.06 5.01 -20.69
N LEU A 57 6.81 5.10 -21.10
CA LEU A 57 5.68 4.66 -20.29
C LEU A 57 4.98 3.46 -20.93
N ASP A 58 4.98 2.33 -20.22
CA ASP A 58 4.21 1.15 -20.53
C ASP A 58 3.10 0.93 -19.51
N LYS A 59 1.93 0.50 -19.98
CA LYS A 59 0.74 0.39 -19.14
C LYS A 59 0.89 -0.70 -18.08
N VAL A 60 0.52 -0.39 -16.84
CA VAL A 60 0.33 -1.40 -15.78
C VAL A 60 -1.07 -1.99 -15.96
N PRO A 61 -1.21 -3.33 -16.21
CA PRO A 61 -2.48 -3.92 -16.66
C PRO A 61 -3.64 -3.79 -15.67
N TRP A 62 -3.36 -3.75 -14.36
CA TRP A 62 -4.39 -3.74 -13.30
C TRP A 62 -4.75 -2.34 -12.80
N THR A 63 -4.27 -1.29 -13.47
CA THR A 63 -4.64 0.09 -13.11
C THR A 63 -5.03 0.90 -14.34
N GLU A 64 -5.89 1.92 -14.15
CA GLU A 64 -6.29 2.81 -15.23
C GLU A 64 -5.24 3.87 -15.57
N ASN A 65 -4.46 4.33 -14.56
CA ASN A 65 -3.53 5.45 -14.66
C ASN A 65 -2.09 5.12 -14.19
N GLY A 66 -1.78 3.83 -14.01
CA GLY A 66 -0.45 3.33 -13.66
C GLY A 66 0.37 2.96 -14.88
N TYR A 67 1.68 3.26 -14.83
CA TYR A 67 2.63 2.99 -15.90
C TYR A 67 3.95 2.51 -15.33
N TYR A 68 4.56 1.55 -16.01
CA TYR A 68 5.99 1.25 -15.87
C TYR A 68 6.80 2.38 -16.50
N TYR A 69 8.01 2.60 -16.00
CA TYR A 69 8.98 3.50 -16.64
C TYR A 69 10.40 2.91 -16.57
N GLU A 70 11.28 3.37 -17.47
CA GLU A 70 12.67 2.92 -17.51
C GLU A 70 13.51 3.58 -16.42
N ALA A 71 14.50 2.83 -15.89
CA ALA A 71 15.37 3.31 -14.80
C ALA A 71 16.13 4.62 -15.14
N ASN A 72 16.42 4.86 -16.43
CA ASN A 72 17.11 6.05 -16.91
C ASN A 72 16.22 7.30 -16.95
N ASP A 73 14.92 7.17 -16.92
CA ASP A 73 13.95 8.30 -17.01
C ASP A 73 13.98 9.23 -15.79
N ARG A 74 14.31 8.70 -14.62
CA ARG A 74 14.46 9.44 -13.34
C ARG A 74 13.31 10.42 -13.04
N PRO A 75 12.04 10.00 -13.09
CA PRO A 75 10.89 10.91 -12.91
C PRO A 75 10.90 11.65 -11.58
N GLY A 76 11.52 11.11 -10.52
CA GLY A 76 11.65 11.78 -9.23
C GLY A 76 12.50 13.06 -9.22
N LYS A 77 13.27 13.32 -10.30
CA LYS A 77 14.08 14.54 -10.47
C LYS A 77 13.44 15.54 -11.44
N HIS A 78 12.30 15.21 -12.03
CA HIS A 78 11.65 16.02 -13.02
C HIS A 78 10.68 17.03 -12.37
N PRO A 79 10.56 18.30 -12.83
CA PRO A 79 9.65 19.31 -12.26
C PRO A 79 8.19 18.87 -12.18
N LEU A 80 7.72 18.02 -13.08
CA LEU A 80 6.38 17.44 -13.05
C LEU A 80 6.11 16.62 -11.77
N HIS A 81 7.14 16.04 -11.14
CA HIS A 81 7.01 15.36 -9.86
C HIS A 81 6.61 16.34 -8.75
N GLU A 82 7.34 17.46 -8.64
CA GLU A 82 7.04 18.51 -7.67
C GLU A 82 5.69 19.18 -7.93
N ALA A 83 5.31 19.31 -9.21
CA ALA A 83 3.98 19.77 -9.59
C ALA A 83 2.85 18.78 -9.25
N GLY A 84 3.17 17.56 -8.77
CA GLY A 84 2.20 16.53 -8.44
C GLY A 84 1.47 15.96 -9.66
N ALA A 85 2.09 16.01 -10.85
CA ALA A 85 1.53 15.43 -12.06
C ALA A 85 1.40 13.91 -12.02
N TYR A 86 2.22 13.26 -11.20
CA TYR A 86 2.19 11.83 -10.94
C TYR A 86 2.74 11.51 -9.55
N TYR A 87 2.44 10.29 -9.08
CA TYR A 87 3.03 9.69 -7.90
C TYR A 87 3.93 8.52 -8.32
N ILE A 88 5.18 8.46 -7.85
CA ILE A 88 6.06 7.31 -8.06
C ILE A 88 5.62 6.22 -7.11
N GLN A 89 5.17 5.10 -7.65
CA GLN A 89 4.62 3.99 -6.90
C GLN A 89 5.01 2.67 -7.57
N GLU A 90 5.38 1.69 -6.77
CA GLU A 90 5.62 0.36 -7.29
C GLU A 90 4.34 -0.22 -7.91
N PRO A 91 4.41 -0.84 -9.08
CA PRO A 91 3.23 -1.37 -9.76
C PRO A 91 2.39 -2.34 -8.91
N SER A 92 3.03 -3.27 -8.18
CA SER A 92 2.31 -4.19 -7.27
C SER A 92 1.53 -3.46 -6.17
N ALA A 93 2.09 -2.39 -5.61
CA ALA A 93 1.43 -1.59 -4.58
C ALA A 93 0.18 -0.83 -5.08
N MET A 94 0.05 -0.65 -6.40
CA MET A 94 -1.15 -0.05 -7.00
C MET A 94 -2.37 -0.99 -6.94
N ALA A 95 -2.16 -2.30 -6.84
CA ALA A 95 -3.24 -3.30 -6.84
C ALA A 95 -4.18 -3.15 -5.64
N ALA A 96 -3.66 -2.83 -4.45
CA ALA A 96 -4.46 -2.75 -3.23
C ALA A 96 -5.61 -1.73 -3.34
N ALA A 97 -5.34 -0.52 -3.82
CA ALA A 97 -6.39 0.49 -4.01
C ALA A 97 -7.38 0.09 -5.13
N CYS A 98 -6.89 -0.57 -6.20
CA CYS A 98 -7.76 -1.06 -7.28
C CYS A 98 -8.72 -2.16 -6.78
N LEU A 99 -8.26 -3.06 -5.91
CA LEU A 99 -9.09 -4.10 -5.32
C LEU A 99 -10.11 -3.53 -4.33
N LEU A 100 -9.71 -2.54 -3.51
CA LEU A 100 -10.63 -1.87 -2.59
C LEU A 100 -11.71 -1.08 -3.34
N ALA A 101 -11.39 -0.52 -4.50
CA ALA A 101 -12.28 0.13 -5.45
C ALA A 101 -13.33 1.06 -4.82
N PRO A 102 -12.94 2.10 -4.05
CA PRO A 102 -13.90 3.03 -3.47
C PRO A 102 -14.64 3.82 -4.56
N LYS A 103 -15.90 4.16 -4.26
CA LYS A 103 -16.75 4.93 -5.18
C LYS A 103 -16.92 6.38 -4.71
N PRO A 104 -17.14 7.34 -5.63
CA PRO A 104 -17.47 8.72 -5.27
C PRO A 104 -18.57 8.79 -4.21
N GLY A 105 -18.41 9.68 -3.23
CA GLY A 105 -19.35 9.85 -2.11
C GLY A 105 -19.10 8.93 -0.90
N GLN A 106 -18.22 7.93 -1.00
CA GLN A 106 -17.90 7.04 0.12
C GLN A 106 -16.96 7.70 1.14
N ARG A 107 -17.01 7.20 2.38
CA ARG A 107 -16.06 7.48 3.46
C ARG A 107 -15.06 6.34 3.49
N VAL A 108 -13.79 6.67 3.30
CA VAL A 108 -12.70 5.71 3.14
C VAL A 108 -11.63 5.97 4.20
N LEU A 109 -11.08 4.91 4.78
CA LEU A 109 -9.93 4.97 5.68
C LEU A 109 -8.74 4.25 5.03
N ASP A 110 -7.58 4.91 5.02
CA ASP A 110 -6.27 4.30 4.85
C ASP A 110 -5.57 4.34 6.21
N LEU A 111 -5.53 3.19 6.90
CA LEU A 111 -5.19 3.15 8.34
C LEU A 111 -3.68 3.21 8.60
N CYS A 112 -2.85 2.78 7.65
CA CYS A 112 -1.38 2.78 7.74
C CYS A 112 -0.80 3.47 6.49
N ALA A 113 -1.12 4.75 6.31
CA ALA A 113 -1.16 5.41 5.01
C ALA A 113 0.20 5.88 4.46
N ALA A 114 1.19 6.15 5.33
CA ALA A 114 2.44 6.74 4.86
C ALA A 114 3.27 5.80 3.97
N PRO A 115 3.90 6.34 2.93
CA PRO A 115 4.06 7.75 2.59
C PRO A 115 2.93 8.40 1.77
N GLY A 116 1.82 7.70 1.46
CA GLY A 116 0.66 8.27 0.78
C GLY A 116 0.37 7.74 -0.63
N GLY A 117 1.11 6.73 -1.11
CA GLY A 117 0.91 6.16 -2.44
C GLY A 117 -0.49 5.57 -2.63
N LYS A 118 -0.96 4.77 -1.67
CA LYS A 118 -2.30 4.18 -1.68
C LYS A 118 -3.36 5.23 -1.38
N SER A 119 -3.15 6.11 -0.37
CA SER A 119 -4.05 7.23 -0.06
C SER A 119 -4.34 8.12 -1.27
N THR A 120 -3.30 8.52 -2.01
CA THR A 120 -3.49 9.37 -3.19
C THR A 120 -4.20 8.66 -4.34
N GLN A 121 -4.09 7.34 -4.42
CA GLN A 121 -4.82 6.52 -5.38
C GLN A 121 -6.30 6.38 -4.99
N LEU A 122 -6.60 6.13 -3.70
CA LEU A 122 -7.96 6.10 -3.17
C LEU A 122 -8.67 7.44 -3.35
N ALA A 123 -7.96 8.56 -3.10
CA ALA A 123 -8.49 9.90 -3.33
C ALA A 123 -8.86 10.16 -4.79
N ALA A 124 -8.05 9.70 -5.75
CA ALA A 124 -8.35 9.80 -7.18
C ALA A 124 -9.65 9.07 -7.52
N MET A 125 -9.86 7.87 -6.98
CA MET A 125 -11.08 7.08 -7.20
C MET A 125 -12.34 7.74 -6.59
N LEU A 126 -12.19 8.52 -5.53
CA LEU A 126 -13.29 9.30 -4.93
C LEU A 126 -13.68 10.54 -5.76
N GLN A 127 -12.87 10.96 -6.72
CA GLN A 127 -13.17 12.08 -7.63
C GLN A 127 -13.61 13.37 -6.89
N GLY A 128 -12.96 13.67 -5.75
CA GLY A 128 -13.29 14.84 -4.93
C GLY A 128 -14.60 14.72 -4.15
N GLN A 129 -15.30 13.59 -4.20
CA GLN A 129 -16.56 13.35 -3.50
C GLN A 129 -16.38 12.36 -2.34
N GLY A 130 -17.04 12.62 -1.20
CA GLY A 130 -16.87 11.82 0.00
C GLY A 130 -15.67 12.28 0.83
N VAL A 131 -15.15 11.41 1.69
CA VAL A 131 -14.06 11.72 2.62
C VAL A 131 -13.05 10.59 2.63
N LEU A 132 -11.76 10.93 2.53
CA LEU A 132 -10.65 10.05 2.81
C LEU A 132 -10.02 10.43 4.15
N VAL A 133 -9.95 9.50 5.09
CA VAL A 133 -9.11 9.62 6.28
C VAL A 133 -7.83 8.81 6.03
N SER A 134 -6.67 9.47 6.13
CA SER A 134 -5.36 8.84 5.96
C SER A 134 -4.60 8.96 7.26
N ASN A 135 -4.42 7.83 7.95
CA ASN A 135 -3.79 7.78 9.26
C ASN A 135 -2.37 7.23 9.21
N GLU A 136 -1.49 7.78 10.03
CA GLU A 136 -0.14 7.26 10.24
C GLU A 136 0.28 7.48 11.69
N ILE A 137 0.68 6.42 12.37
CA ILE A 137 1.08 6.47 13.79
C ILE A 137 2.39 7.22 14.02
N HIS A 138 3.34 7.16 13.09
CA HIS A 138 4.66 7.78 13.24
C HIS A 138 4.63 9.25 12.80
N PRO A 139 4.91 10.24 13.70
CA PRO A 139 4.79 11.66 13.36
C PRO A 139 5.64 12.11 12.17
N ALA A 140 6.86 11.58 12.03
CA ALA A 140 7.74 11.93 10.92
C ALA A 140 7.18 11.44 9.58
N ARG A 141 6.65 10.21 9.53
CA ARG A 141 6.01 9.64 8.33
C ARG A 141 4.67 10.32 8.03
N CYS A 142 3.91 10.70 9.06
CA CYS A 142 2.67 11.45 8.91
C CYS A 142 2.90 12.82 8.23
N ARG A 143 4.02 13.50 8.52
CA ARG A 143 4.39 14.74 7.81
C ARG A 143 4.66 14.51 6.33
N ILE A 144 5.34 13.43 5.97
CA ILE A 144 5.57 13.04 4.56
C ILE A 144 4.23 12.73 3.86
N LEU A 145 3.34 12.03 4.54
CA LEU A 145 1.98 11.76 4.05
C LEU A 145 1.23 13.06 3.75
N SER A 146 1.21 14.01 4.70
CA SER A 146 0.57 15.32 4.53
C SER A 146 1.15 16.07 3.32
N GLN A 147 2.47 16.15 3.21
CA GLN A 147 3.14 16.78 2.07
C GLN A 147 2.76 16.14 0.73
N ASN A 148 2.63 14.82 0.68
CA ASN A 148 2.22 14.12 -0.53
C ASN A 148 0.74 14.36 -0.87
N VAL A 149 -0.15 14.40 0.13
CA VAL A 149 -1.57 14.75 -0.05
C VAL A 149 -1.69 16.17 -0.63
N GLU A 150 -0.96 17.13 -0.07
CA GLU A 150 -0.92 18.52 -0.54
C GLU A 150 -0.34 18.62 -1.96
N ARG A 151 0.82 18.00 -2.21
CA ARG A 151 1.49 18.00 -3.51
C ARG A 151 0.59 17.42 -4.61
N MET A 152 -0.16 16.37 -4.29
CA MET A 152 -1.12 15.77 -5.24
C MET A 152 -2.40 16.58 -5.40
N GLY A 153 -2.64 17.62 -4.57
CA GLY A 153 -3.80 18.52 -4.68
C GLY A 153 -5.11 17.90 -4.19
N ILE A 154 -5.06 17.00 -3.23
CA ILE A 154 -6.22 16.30 -2.71
C ILE A 154 -6.95 17.19 -1.69
N ALA A 155 -8.20 17.56 -1.98
CA ALA A 155 -8.97 18.50 -1.15
C ALA A 155 -9.90 17.81 -0.13
N ASN A 156 -10.26 16.54 -0.37
CA ASN A 156 -11.23 15.79 0.45
C ASN A 156 -10.56 14.74 1.37
N ALA A 157 -9.29 14.96 1.75
CA ALA A 157 -8.56 14.10 2.66
C ALA A 157 -8.33 14.77 4.02
N LEU A 158 -8.47 13.99 5.10
CA LEU A 158 -8.07 14.30 6.46
C LEU A 158 -6.86 13.43 6.82
N VAL A 159 -5.72 14.05 7.13
CA VAL A 159 -4.53 13.34 7.62
C VAL A 159 -4.55 13.34 9.15
N THR A 160 -4.42 12.16 9.75
CA THR A 160 -4.40 11.97 11.21
C THR A 160 -3.11 11.28 11.65
N ASN A 161 -2.67 11.61 12.87
CA ASN A 161 -1.50 11.00 13.50
C ASN A 161 -1.93 10.35 14.81
N MET A 162 -2.47 9.14 14.74
CA MET A 162 -3.01 8.39 15.88
C MET A 162 -2.66 6.91 15.78
N ASP A 163 -2.65 6.19 16.89
CA ASP A 163 -2.72 4.73 16.87
C ASP A 163 -4.13 4.27 16.47
N SER A 164 -4.24 3.01 16.06
CA SER A 164 -5.52 2.46 15.57
C SER A 164 -6.59 2.40 16.66
N ALA A 165 -6.20 2.15 17.92
CA ALA A 165 -7.13 2.08 19.04
C ALA A 165 -7.73 3.47 19.36
N GLY A 166 -6.87 4.51 19.43
CA GLY A 166 -7.33 5.88 19.62
C GLY A 166 -8.26 6.35 18.47
N LEU A 167 -7.88 6.02 17.22
CA LEU A 167 -8.69 6.38 16.06
C LEU A 167 -10.07 5.70 16.07
N SER A 168 -10.16 4.45 16.49
CA SER A 168 -11.41 3.68 16.54
C SER A 168 -12.47 4.28 17.47
N LEU A 169 -12.06 4.99 18.51
CA LEU A 169 -12.97 5.69 19.41
C LEU A 169 -13.72 6.86 18.74
N HIS A 170 -13.14 7.41 17.67
CA HIS A 170 -13.72 8.57 16.97
C HIS A 170 -14.60 8.20 15.77
N PHE A 171 -14.46 6.98 15.25
CA PHE A 171 -15.12 6.57 14.00
C PHE A 171 -15.86 5.22 14.09
N PRO A 172 -16.69 4.93 15.12
CA PRO A 172 -17.39 3.65 15.22
C PRO A 172 -18.35 3.47 14.03
N GLU A 173 -18.26 2.33 13.34
CA GLU A 173 -19.10 1.94 12.18
C GLU A 173 -19.22 3.04 11.09
N TYR A 174 -18.14 3.78 10.88
CA TYR A 174 -18.20 4.99 10.06
C TYR A 174 -17.84 4.76 8.59
N PHE A 175 -16.81 3.95 8.30
CA PHE A 175 -16.25 3.83 6.96
C PHE A 175 -16.97 2.81 6.07
N HIS A 176 -17.11 3.14 4.80
CA HIS A 176 -17.61 2.21 3.77
C HIS A 176 -16.51 1.27 3.30
N ARG A 177 -15.26 1.76 3.29
CA ARG A 177 -14.07 1.06 2.83
C ARG A 177 -12.91 1.36 3.76
N ILE A 178 -12.18 0.32 4.15
CA ILE A 178 -10.96 0.46 4.95
C ILE A 178 -9.83 -0.28 4.26
N LEU A 179 -8.71 0.40 4.06
CA LEU A 179 -7.43 -0.18 3.65
C LEU A 179 -6.54 -0.32 4.89
N VAL A 180 -6.04 -1.52 5.12
CA VAL A 180 -5.01 -1.84 6.09
C VAL A 180 -3.82 -2.41 5.34
N ASP A 181 -2.94 -1.50 4.83
CA ASP A 181 -1.62 -1.88 4.32
C ASP A 181 -0.68 -1.93 5.52
N ALA A 182 -0.67 -3.08 6.17
CA ALA A 182 -0.18 -3.21 7.53
C ALA A 182 1.35 -3.11 7.64
N PRO A 183 1.87 -2.53 8.74
CA PRO A 183 3.28 -2.64 9.05
C PRO A 183 3.64 -4.12 9.23
N CYS A 184 4.70 -4.56 8.54
CA CYS A 184 5.08 -5.97 8.46
C CYS A 184 6.60 -6.16 8.60
N SER A 185 7.06 -7.40 8.59
CA SER A 185 8.49 -7.73 8.64
C SER A 185 9.29 -7.26 7.44
N GLY A 186 8.61 -6.98 6.31
CA GLY A 186 9.20 -6.30 5.16
C GLY A 186 10.00 -7.18 4.22
N GLU A 187 9.76 -8.49 4.17
CA GLU A 187 10.51 -9.45 3.33
C GLU A 187 10.51 -9.07 1.84
N GLY A 188 9.42 -8.51 1.32
CA GLY A 188 9.33 -8.01 -0.04
C GLY A 188 10.15 -6.73 -0.30
N MET A 189 10.72 -6.12 0.74
CA MET A 189 11.58 -4.94 0.63
C MET A 189 13.07 -5.28 0.48
N PHE A 190 13.48 -6.53 0.70
CA PHE A 190 14.89 -6.94 0.69
C PHE A 190 15.65 -6.59 -0.61
N ARG A 191 14.96 -6.52 -1.73
CA ARG A 191 15.55 -6.06 -3.01
C ARG A 191 15.76 -4.55 -3.09
N LYS A 192 15.16 -3.77 -2.18
CA LYS A 192 15.11 -2.30 -2.24
C LYS A 192 15.84 -1.64 -1.09
N ASP A 193 15.88 -2.30 0.05
CA ASP A 193 16.31 -1.76 1.32
C ASP A 193 17.18 -2.79 2.05
N GLU A 194 18.47 -2.53 2.08
CA GLU A 194 19.46 -3.38 2.74
C GLU A 194 19.27 -3.38 4.27
N GLU A 195 18.77 -2.27 4.85
CA GLU A 195 18.47 -2.20 6.29
C GLU A 195 17.36 -3.19 6.67
N ALA A 196 16.38 -3.39 5.77
CA ALA A 196 15.31 -4.36 5.99
C ALA A 196 15.83 -5.80 6.17
N CYS A 197 16.89 -6.19 5.44
CA CYS A 197 17.55 -7.48 5.59
C CYS A 197 18.21 -7.62 6.97
N GLY A 198 18.91 -6.56 7.42
CA GLY A 198 19.62 -6.56 8.70
C GLY A 198 18.70 -6.56 9.92
N GLU A 199 17.53 -5.96 9.80
CA GLU A 199 16.53 -5.89 10.87
C GLU A 199 15.58 -7.08 10.94
N TRP A 200 15.58 -7.95 9.93
CA TRP A 200 14.64 -9.06 9.86
C TRP A 200 15.03 -10.20 10.81
N SER A 201 14.04 -10.77 11.49
CA SER A 201 14.17 -12.01 12.26
C SER A 201 12.82 -12.74 12.35
N PRO A 202 12.81 -14.05 12.66
CA PRO A 202 11.57 -14.79 12.93
C PRO A 202 10.74 -14.18 14.06
N GLU A 203 11.40 -13.63 15.09
CA GLU A 203 10.73 -12.96 16.20
C GLU A 203 10.02 -11.68 15.75
N LYS A 204 10.64 -10.93 14.82
CA LYS A 204 10.02 -9.73 14.20
C LYS A 204 8.76 -10.12 13.40
N VAL A 205 8.79 -11.23 12.67
CA VAL A 205 7.61 -11.78 11.96
C VAL A 205 6.45 -12.03 12.92
N VAL A 206 6.71 -12.75 14.03
CA VAL A 206 5.69 -13.05 15.05
C VAL A 206 5.16 -11.76 15.70
N LEU A 207 6.04 -10.81 16.00
CA LEU A 207 5.65 -9.52 16.58
C LEU A 207 4.76 -8.72 15.63
N CYS A 208 5.11 -8.69 14.35
CA CYS A 208 4.32 -8.02 13.31
C CYS A 208 2.94 -8.66 13.17
N GLY A 209 2.83 -9.99 13.13
CA GLY A 209 1.54 -10.69 13.05
C GLY A 209 0.61 -10.33 14.21
N ARG A 210 1.12 -10.27 15.44
CA ARG A 210 0.32 -9.83 16.61
C ARG A 210 -0.18 -8.38 16.46
N ARG A 211 0.71 -7.46 16.06
CA ARG A 211 0.35 -6.06 15.83
C ARG A 211 -0.68 -5.91 14.71
N GLN A 212 -0.55 -6.70 13.66
CA GLN A 212 -1.49 -6.69 12.54
C GLN A 212 -2.89 -7.13 12.98
N LEU A 213 -2.98 -8.16 13.83
CA LEU A 213 -4.25 -8.58 14.40
C LEU A 213 -4.90 -7.47 15.22
N GLU A 214 -4.15 -6.79 16.10
CA GLU A 214 -4.64 -5.64 16.88
C GLU A 214 -5.15 -4.50 15.97
N ILE A 215 -4.45 -4.23 14.85
CA ILE A 215 -4.87 -3.21 13.88
C ILE A 215 -6.18 -3.63 13.19
N LEU A 216 -6.30 -4.90 12.80
CA LEU A 216 -7.51 -5.44 12.17
C LEU A 216 -8.72 -5.40 13.11
N GLU A 217 -8.54 -5.75 14.38
CA GLU A 217 -9.58 -5.64 15.44
C GLU A 217 -10.13 -4.20 15.54
N ASN A 218 -9.22 -3.21 15.59
CA ASN A 218 -9.63 -1.81 15.64
C ASN A 218 -10.29 -1.36 14.32
N ALA A 219 -9.81 -1.85 13.18
CA ALA A 219 -10.40 -1.55 11.88
C ALA A 219 -11.82 -2.12 11.74
N ALA A 220 -12.07 -3.32 12.27
CA ALA A 220 -13.39 -3.94 12.26
C ALA A 220 -14.44 -3.05 12.95
N GLY A 221 -14.11 -2.48 14.12
CA GLY A 221 -15.01 -1.57 14.84
C GLY A 221 -15.30 -0.25 14.11
N MET A 222 -14.43 0.15 13.17
CA MET A 222 -14.63 1.35 12.36
C MET A 222 -15.38 1.10 11.04
N LEU A 223 -15.48 -0.16 10.61
CA LEU A 223 -16.16 -0.52 9.38
C LEU A 223 -17.67 -0.60 9.62
N ARG A 224 -18.44 0.09 8.79
CA ARG A 224 -19.90 -0.01 8.84
C ARG A 224 -20.40 -1.38 8.37
N PRO A 225 -21.58 -1.85 8.82
CA PRO A 225 -22.20 -3.04 8.25
C PRO A 225 -22.30 -2.98 6.71
N GLY A 226 -21.90 -4.06 6.04
CA GLY A 226 -21.83 -4.14 4.57
C GLY A 226 -20.68 -3.34 3.94
N GLY A 227 -19.73 -2.86 4.76
CA GLY A 227 -18.46 -2.27 4.29
C GLY A 227 -17.47 -3.32 3.80
N LEU A 228 -16.38 -2.88 3.19
CA LEU A 228 -15.28 -3.73 2.73
C LEU A 228 -13.98 -3.31 3.41
N LEU A 229 -13.27 -4.26 3.99
CA LEU A 229 -11.93 -4.13 4.53
C LEU A 229 -10.95 -4.86 3.62
N LEU A 230 -9.92 -4.17 3.16
CA LEU A 230 -8.82 -4.78 2.41
C LEU A 230 -7.58 -4.79 3.30
N TYR A 231 -7.02 -5.97 3.49
CA TYR A 231 -5.77 -6.21 4.20
C TYR A 231 -4.65 -6.53 3.22
N SER A 232 -3.50 -5.91 3.39
CA SER A 232 -2.30 -6.18 2.58
C SER A 232 -1.03 -6.01 3.41
N THR A 233 0.02 -6.73 3.02
CA THR A 233 1.38 -6.60 3.56
C THR A 233 2.40 -6.61 2.42
N CYS A 234 3.65 -6.30 2.74
CA CYS A 234 4.78 -6.50 1.84
C CYS A 234 5.72 -7.61 2.33
N THR A 235 5.17 -8.67 2.95
CA THR A 235 5.93 -9.84 3.39
C THR A 235 5.40 -11.12 2.74
N PHE A 236 6.20 -12.18 2.76
CA PHE A 236 5.81 -13.52 2.31
C PHE A 236 5.39 -14.43 3.47
N ALA A 237 5.59 -13.98 4.72
CA ALA A 237 5.37 -14.77 5.92
C ALA A 237 3.89 -15.16 6.12
N PRO A 238 3.54 -16.46 6.16
CA PRO A 238 2.16 -16.89 6.43
C PRO A 238 1.64 -16.44 7.80
N GLU A 239 2.52 -16.22 8.76
CA GLU A 239 2.19 -15.70 10.09
C GLU A 239 1.57 -14.31 10.04
N GLU A 240 1.99 -13.51 9.06
CA GLU A 240 1.54 -12.13 8.85
C GLU A 240 0.44 -12.00 7.81
N ASN A 241 0.17 -13.05 7.05
CA ASN A 241 -0.83 -13.09 5.99
C ASN A 241 -1.98 -14.06 6.33
N GLU A 242 -1.89 -15.32 5.90
CA GLU A 242 -2.96 -16.29 6.01
C GLU A 242 -3.38 -16.54 7.46
N LYS A 243 -2.42 -16.72 8.38
CA LYS A 243 -2.71 -17.00 9.80
C LYS A 243 -3.32 -15.80 10.51
N THR A 244 -2.90 -14.57 10.17
CA THR A 244 -3.50 -13.35 10.70
C THR A 244 -4.96 -13.20 10.25
N VAL A 245 -5.23 -13.44 8.96
CA VAL A 245 -6.61 -13.40 8.42
C VAL A 245 -7.47 -14.51 9.01
N GLU A 246 -6.94 -15.72 9.15
CA GLU A 246 -7.65 -16.85 9.77
C GLU A 246 -8.05 -16.54 11.22
N GLN A 247 -7.12 -16.04 12.04
CA GLN A 247 -7.40 -15.66 13.42
C GLN A 247 -8.43 -14.54 13.52
N PHE A 248 -8.33 -13.53 12.65
CA PHE A 248 -9.31 -12.46 12.58
C PHE A 248 -10.71 -12.97 12.24
N LEU A 249 -10.86 -13.84 11.25
CA LEU A 249 -12.16 -14.41 10.86
C LEU A 249 -12.75 -15.34 11.93
N GLN A 250 -11.90 -16.03 12.72
CA GLN A 250 -12.37 -16.83 13.87
C GLN A 250 -12.95 -15.95 14.98
N ALA A 251 -12.36 -14.76 15.21
CA ALA A 251 -12.83 -13.80 16.20
C ALA A 251 -14.05 -12.99 15.71
N HIS A 252 -14.19 -12.83 14.39
CA HIS A 252 -15.21 -12.00 13.74
C HIS A 252 -16.05 -12.82 12.73
N PRO A 253 -16.98 -13.68 13.20
CA PRO A 253 -17.81 -14.52 12.33
C PRO A 253 -18.77 -13.73 11.43
N GLU A 254 -18.97 -12.43 11.68
CA GLU A 254 -19.70 -11.49 10.83
C GLU A 254 -18.94 -11.06 9.58
N PHE A 255 -17.62 -11.35 9.49
CA PHE A 255 -16.81 -11.10 8.32
C PHE A 255 -16.68 -12.37 7.46
N SER A 256 -16.56 -12.17 6.16
CA SER A 256 -16.26 -13.24 5.19
C SER A 256 -15.28 -12.74 4.14
N VAL A 257 -14.48 -13.66 3.59
CA VAL A 257 -13.57 -13.33 2.49
C VAL A 257 -14.36 -13.17 1.21
N GLU A 258 -14.25 -12.01 0.56
CA GLU A 258 -14.80 -11.77 -0.77
C GLU A 258 -13.82 -12.30 -1.82
N LYS A 259 -14.31 -13.06 -2.78
CA LYS A 259 -13.51 -13.53 -3.92
C LYS A 259 -13.43 -12.41 -4.95
N THR A 260 -12.22 -12.02 -5.30
CA THR A 260 -11.90 -11.01 -6.33
C THR A 260 -11.63 -11.64 -7.68
#